data_78888505ccec832969f189ad04cf4f57
#
_entry.id   78888505ccec832969f189ad04cf4f57
#
_cell.length_a   1.000
_cell.length_b   1.000
_cell.length_c   1.000
_cell.angle_alpha   90.00
_cell.angle_beta   90.00
_cell.angle_gamma   90.00
#
_symmetry.space_group_name_H-M   'P 1'
#
loop_
_entity.id
_entity.type
_entity.pdbx_description
1 polymer ?
#
loop_
_entity_poly.entity_id
_entity_poly.type
_entity_poly.pdbx_seq_one_letter_code
_entity_poly.pdbx_strand_id
1 'polypeptide(L)'
;MKSKHVVVPFAVSLILAPIASALAWSAGGANSGNAVLRCFFAATVLVELLALAQAISARKLFSRSDAGYLTWTLIIAFLVVRLIAEARLITLTFDVVKPPSDIRTAASGLFFYVVWLRYLYTVSDVLFVAAIASAIRSYKMTGLTFGLMRRDSIYILLALGVPSVTYLFRSNLGSAGLINLDNYIATYRLVAVLVGGVIAALCLVVRRYASQMGGGAVARVWNAVVAAGIARDASFLTLALISKSLRPAAEFGEQYLLWVFAGCWLLAALYQQEVLP
;
A
#
# COMPACT_ATOMS: atom_id res chain seq x y z
N MET A 1 1.26 22.41 5.71
CA MET A 1 0.64 21.75 6.89
C MET A 1 1.76 21.11 7.70
N LYS A 2 1.85 21.33 9.02
CA LYS A 2 2.92 20.74 9.84
C LYS A 2 2.57 19.30 10.20
N SER A 3 3.56 18.38 10.19
CA SER A 3 3.34 16.96 10.46
C SER A 3 2.66 16.69 11.80
N LYS A 4 2.99 17.45 12.84
CA LYS A 4 2.37 17.31 14.18
C LYS A 4 0.85 17.46 14.19
N HIS A 5 0.26 18.24 13.27
CA HIS A 5 -1.19 18.40 13.17
C HIS A 5 -1.87 17.20 12.48
N VAL A 6 -1.10 16.32 11.87
CA VAL A 6 -1.59 15.10 11.21
C VAL A 6 -1.28 13.85 12.03
N VAL A 7 -0.11 13.81 12.67
CA VAL A 7 0.33 12.64 13.47
C VAL A 7 -0.68 12.31 14.57
N VAL A 8 -1.14 13.30 15.32
CA VAL A 8 -2.06 13.06 16.45
C VAL A 8 -3.44 12.58 15.97
N PRO A 9 -4.14 13.29 15.05
CA PRO A 9 -5.41 12.77 14.51
C PRO A 9 -5.27 11.42 13.85
N PHE A 10 -4.16 11.18 13.13
CA PHE A 10 -3.91 9.90 12.49
C PHE A 10 -3.72 8.78 13.52
N ALA A 11 -2.89 8.99 14.56
CA ALA A 11 -2.72 8.02 15.63
C ALA A 11 -4.03 7.72 16.38
N VAL A 12 -4.84 8.75 16.65
CA VAL A 12 -6.18 8.59 17.25
C VAL A 12 -7.08 7.78 16.32
N SER A 13 -7.08 8.06 15.02
CA SER A 13 -7.88 7.30 14.04
C SER A 13 -7.49 5.83 13.97
N LEU A 14 -6.22 5.48 14.15
CA LEU A 14 -5.76 4.09 14.19
C LEU A 14 -6.37 3.29 15.34
N ILE A 15 -6.73 3.96 16.43
CA ILE A 15 -7.36 3.32 17.58
C ILE A 15 -8.88 3.34 17.46
N LEU A 16 -9.45 4.50 17.13
CA LEU A 16 -10.90 4.67 17.13
C LEU A 16 -11.59 3.97 15.95
N ALA A 17 -10.93 3.88 14.80
CA ALA A 17 -11.52 3.28 13.62
C ALA A 17 -11.89 1.79 13.78
N PRO A 18 -11.00 0.90 14.30
CA PRO A 18 -11.38 -0.49 14.57
C PRO A 18 -12.52 -0.61 15.61
N ILE A 19 -12.50 0.22 16.65
CA ILE A 19 -13.52 0.21 17.69
C ILE A 19 -14.89 0.62 17.10
N ALA A 20 -14.94 1.74 16.37
CA ALA A 20 -16.16 2.21 15.72
C ALA A 20 -16.71 1.18 14.74
N SER A 21 -15.83 0.51 13.99
CA SER A 21 -16.22 -0.53 13.04
C SER A 21 -16.77 -1.78 13.73
N ALA A 22 -16.14 -2.23 14.81
CA ALA A 22 -16.62 -3.38 15.58
C ALA A 22 -18.00 -3.08 16.20
N LEU A 23 -18.21 -1.86 16.72
CA LEU A 23 -19.50 -1.43 17.27
C LEU A 23 -20.58 -1.35 16.19
N ALA A 24 -20.26 -0.77 15.00
CA ALA A 24 -21.21 -0.69 13.90
C ALA A 24 -21.61 -2.09 13.39
N TRP A 25 -20.66 -3.00 13.34
CA TRP A 25 -20.91 -4.40 12.93
C TRP A 25 -21.78 -5.14 13.92
N SER A 26 -21.51 -4.98 15.23
CA SER A 26 -22.30 -5.61 16.30
C SER A 26 -23.73 -5.08 16.40
N ALA A 27 -23.93 -3.78 16.11
CA ALA A 27 -25.23 -3.12 16.22
C ALA A 27 -26.14 -3.32 15.02
N GLY A 28 -25.61 -3.42 13.81
CA GLY A 28 -26.39 -3.36 12.58
C GLY A 28 -26.17 -4.51 11.59
N GLY A 29 -25.39 -5.53 11.96
CA GLY A 29 -25.14 -6.68 11.11
C GLY A 29 -24.39 -6.37 9.82
N ALA A 30 -24.58 -7.21 8.78
CA ALA A 30 -23.82 -7.14 7.53
C ALA A 30 -24.02 -5.82 6.75
N ASN A 31 -25.21 -5.22 6.78
CA ASN A 31 -25.47 -3.96 6.06
C ASN A 31 -24.69 -2.80 6.65
N SER A 32 -24.62 -2.70 7.97
CA SER A 32 -23.83 -1.67 8.66
C SER A 32 -22.32 -1.90 8.49
N GLY A 33 -21.89 -3.15 8.49
CA GLY A 33 -20.50 -3.52 8.20
C GLY A 33 -20.08 -3.07 6.80
N ASN A 34 -20.90 -3.29 5.77
CA ASN A 34 -20.63 -2.85 4.41
C ASN A 34 -20.59 -1.32 4.28
N ALA A 35 -21.46 -0.60 4.97
CA ALA A 35 -21.45 0.86 4.98
C ALA A 35 -20.15 1.39 5.60
N VAL A 36 -19.68 0.79 6.70
CA VAL A 36 -18.40 1.14 7.34
C VAL A 36 -17.23 0.90 6.38
N LEU A 37 -17.17 -0.25 5.70
CA LEU A 37 -16.13 -0.55 4.72
C LEU A 37 -16.10 0.48 3.59
N ARG A 38 -17.26 0.88 3.07
CA ARG A 38 -17.36 1.94 2.04
C ARG A 38 -16.84 3.29 2.55
N CYS A 39 -17.20 3.67 3.78
CA CYS A 39 -16.69 4.91 4.40
C CYS A 39 -15.17 4.87 4.57
N PHE A 40 -14.62 3.73 5.02
CA PHE A 40 -13.18 3.54 5.14
C PHE A 40 -12.47 3.67 3.80
N PHE A 41 -13.01 3.05 2.77
CA PHE A 41 -12.46 3.13 1.44
C PHE A 41 -12.44 4.57 0.91
N ALA A 42 -13.57 5.29 1.03
CA ALA A 42 -13.64 6.69 0.63
C ALA A 42 -12.64 7.58 1.41
N ALA A 43 -12.51 7.35 2.72
CA ALA A 43 -11.56 8.05 3.57
C ALA A 43 -10.10 7.76 3.15
N THR A 44 -9.77 6.52 2.81
CA THR A 44 -8.44 6.13 2.31
C THR A 44 -8.08 6.90 1.04
N VAL A 45 -9.00 6.97 0.07
CA VAL A 45 -8.79 7.72 -1.17
C VAL A 45 -8.58 9.22 -0.91
N LEU A 46 -9.34 9.82 0.01
CA LEU A 46 -9.12 11.21 0.40
C LEU A 46 -7.73 11.44 1.01
N VAL A 47 -7.26 10.53 1.85
CA VAL A 47 -5.91 10.62 2.43
C VAL A 47 -4.83 10.41 1.36
N GLU A 48 -5.03 9.52 0.39
CA GLU A 48 -4.11 9.36 -0.74
C GLU A 48 -4.06 10.61 -1.63
N LEU A 49 -5.17 11.29 -1.86
CA LEU A 49 -5.20 12.58 -2.55
C LEU A 49 -4.40 13.65 -1.80
N LEU A 50 -4.56 13.72 -0.48
CA LEU A 50 -3.76 14.61 0.35
C LEU A 50 -2.27 14.24 0.32
N ALA A 51 -1.94 12.95 0.36
CA ALA A 51 -0.58 12.46 0.24
C ALA A 51 0.04 12.86 -1.11
N LEU A 52 -0.70 12.73 -2.21
CA LEU A 52 -0.28 13.18 -3.54
C LEU A 52 -0.01 14.68 -3.56
N ALA A 53 -0.91 15.51 -3.04
CA ALA A 53 -0.73 16.96 -2.98
C ALA A 53 0.55 17.34 -2.18
N GLN A 54 0.77 16.67 -1.04
CA GLN A 54 1.97 16.90 -0.24
C GLN A 54 3.24 16.35 -0.90
N ALA A 55 3.17 15.24 -1.63
CA ALA A 55 4.30 14.71 -2.41
C ALA A 55 4.72 15.66 -3.54
N ILE A 56 3.76 16.29 -4.22
CA ILE A 56 4.04 17.34 -5.21
C ILE A 56 4.77 18.52 -4.56
N SER A 57 4.34 18.93 -3.36
CA SER A 57 5.00 19.99 -2.60
C SER A 57 6.40 19.58 -2.16
N ALA A 58 6.58 18.36 -1.69
CA ALA A 58 7.90 17.82 -1.30
C ALA A 58 8.88 17.77 -2.49
N ARG A 59 8.41 17.37 -3.69
CA ARG A 59 9.26 17.37 -4.90
C ARG A 59 9.78 18.76 -5.26
N LYS A 60 8.98 19.82 -5.04
CA LYS A 60 9.39 21.20 -5.37
C LYS A 60 10.60 21.69 -4.56
N LEU A 61 10.94 21.02 -3.46
CA LEU A 61 12.11 21.34 -2.64
C LEU A 61 13.44 20.89 -3.27
N PHE A 62 13.38 20.08 -4.33
CA PHE A 62 14.55 19.55 -5.04
C PHE A 62 14.72 20.23 -6.38
N SER A 63 15.96 20.55 -6.74
CA SER A 63 16.32 20.93 -8.12
C SER A 63 16.25 19.71 -9.04
N ARG A 64 16.14 19.92 -10.35
CA ARG A 64 16.09 18.81 -11.33
C ARG A 64 17.35 17.95 -11.35
N SER A 65 18.48 18.50 -10.94
CA SER A 65 19.76 17.79 -10.81
C SER A 65 19.85 16.92 -9.57
N ASP A 66 18.97 17.15 -8.58
CA ASP A 66 19.03 16.42 -7.32
C ASP A 66 18.42 15.03 -7.46
N ALA A 67 19.09 14.05 -6.89
CA ALA A 67 18.61 12.67 -6.90
C ALA A 67 17.24 12.50 -6.21
N GLY A 68 16.93 13.34 -5.23
CA GLY A 68 15.62 13.39 -4.58
C GLY A 68 14.48 13.81 -5.52
N TYR A 69 14.76 14.62 -6.54
CA TYR A 69 13.76 15.02 -7.52
C TYR A 69 13.18 13.82 -8.28
N LEU A 70 14.05 12.92 -8.76
CA LEU A 70 13.61 11.71 -9.47
C LEU A 70 12.83 10.79 -8.53
N THR A 71 13.32 10.59 -7.30
CA THR A 71 12.65 9.75 -6.31
C THR A 71 11.23 10.23 -6.03
N TRP A 72 11.04 11.53 -5.75
CA TRP A 72 9.71 12.10 -5.49
C TRP A 72 8.83 12.17 -6.75
N THR A 73 9.42 12.31 -7.93
CA THR A 73 8.67 12.21 -9.20
C THR A 73 8.09 10.80 -9.40
N LEU A 74 8.86 9.76 -9.09
CA LEU A 74 8.40 8.37 -9.17
C LEU A 74 7.35 8.07 -8.09
N ILE A 75 7.49 8.63 -6.87
CA ILE A 75 6.46 8.53 -5.82
C ILE A 75 5.16 9.19 -6.27
N ILE A 76 5.22 10.36 -6.89
CA ILE A 76 4.03 11.03 -7.43
C ILE A 76 3.37 10.17 -8.51
N ALA A 77 4.15 9.65 -9.47
CA ALA A 77 3.63 8.78 -10.51
C ALA A 77 2.98 7.51 -9.93
N PHE A 78 3.61 6.89 -8.93
CA PHE A 78 3.05 5.77 -8.17
C PHE A 78 1.69 6.12 -7.54
N LEU A 79 1.59 7.26 -6.81
CA LEU A 79 0.35 7.68 -6.17
C LEU A 79 -0.74 8.00 -7.19
N VAL A 80 -0.40 8.63 -8.33
CA VAL A 80 -1.35 8.93 -9.41
C VAL A 80 -1.93 7.66 -10.01
N VAL A 81 -1.09 6.68 -10.37
CA VAL A 81 -1.55 5.41 -10.95
C VAL A 81 -2.42 4.65 -9.95
N ARG A 82 -2.04 4.66 -8.68
CA ARG A 82 -2.81 4.06 -7.62
C ARG A 82 -4.17 4.73 -7.45
N LEU A 83 -4.24 6.06 -7.40
CA LEU A 83 -5.50 6.80 -7.32
C LEU A 83 -6.42 6.55 -8.51
N ILE A 84 -5.87 6.36 -9.72
CA ILE A 84 -6.66 5.96 -10.90
C ILE A 84 -7.27 4.57 -10.66
N ALA A 85 -6.51 3.62 -10.10
CA ALA A 85 -7.01 2.29 -9.76
C ALA A 85 -8.12 2.36 -8.68
N GLU A 86 -7.89 3.15 -7.62
CA GLU A 86 -8.87 3.34 -6.53
C GLU A 86 -10.14 4.07 -7.02
N ALA A 87 -10.02 5.09 -7.86
CA ALA A 87 -11.16 5.77 -8.47
C ALA A 87 -12.03 4.81 -9.29
N ARG A 88 -11.40 3.88 -10.02
CA ARG A 88 -12.10 2.81 -10.73
C ARG A 88 -12.80 1.83 -9.78
N LEU A 89 -12.15 1.49 -8.66
CA LEU A 89 -12.74 0.63 -7.65
C LEU A 89 -13.95 1.29 -6.95
N ILE A 90 -13.91 2.62 -6.73
CA ILE A 90 -15.05 3.40 -6.22
C ILE A 90 -16.29 3.19 -7.09
N THR A 91 -16.16 3.29 -8.42
CA THR A 91 -17.30 3.16 -9.34
C THR A 91 -18.00 1.80 -9.23
N LEU A 92 -17.26 0.74 -8.90
CA LEU A 92 -17.82 -0.59 -8.62
C LEU A 92 -18.41 -0.70 -7.22
N THR A 93 -17.71 -0.17 -6.21
CA THR A 93 -18.09 -0.32 -4.81
C THR A 93 -19.41 0.42 -4.50
N PHE A 94 -19.66 1.53 -5.19
CA PHE A 94 -20.87 2.34 -5.00
C PHE A 94 -21.97 2.09 -6.05
N ASP A 95 -21.86 1.00 -6.83
CA ASP A 95 -22.83 0.62 -7.88
C ASP A 95 -23.14 1.75 -8.89
N VAL A 96 -22.17 2.65 -9.10
CA VAL A 96 -22.31 3.75 -10.06
C VAL A 96 -22.41 3.22 -11.49
N VAL A 97 -21.75 2.06 -11.75
CA VAL A 97 -21.86 1.33 -13.01
C VAL A 97 -22.58 0.02 -12.74
N LYS A 98 -23.85 -0.08 -13.16
CA LYS A 98 -24.57 -1.35 -13.11
C LYS A 98 -23.91 -2.35 -14.08
N PRO A 99 -23.62 -3.59 -13.62
CA PRO A 99 -23.18 -4.62 -14.54
C PRO A 99 -24.28 -4.85 -15.63
N PRO A 100 -23.90 -5.18 -16.88
CA PRO A 100 -24.86 -5.49 -17.93
C PRO A 100 -25.81 -6.61 -17.47
N SER A 101 -27.05 -6.54 -17.85
CA SER A 101 -28.11 -7.49 -17.46
C SER A 101 -27.92 -8.91 -18.02
N ASP A 102 -27.05 -9.08 -19.02
CA ASP A 102 -26.72 -10.38 -19.61
C ASP A 102 -25.49 -10.97 -18.90
N ILE A 103 -25.66 -12.18 -18.33
CA ILE A 103 -24.64 -12.88 -17.54
C ILE A 103 -23.34 -13.12 -18.34
N ARG A 104 -23.40 -13.35 -19.65
CA ARG A 104 -22.20 -13.58 -20.49
C ARG A 104 -21.42 -12.29 -20.74
N THR A 105 -22.10 -11.20 -21.07
CA THR A 105 -21.51 -9.88 -21.24
C THR A 105 -21.09 -9.27 -19.90
N ALA A 106 -21.82 -9.54 -18.82
CA ALA A 106 -21.43 -9.16 -17.46
C ALA A 106 -20.15 -9.88 -17.00
N ALA A 107 -20.03 -11.18 -17.25
CA ALA A 107 -18.86 -11.96 -16.85
C ALA A 107 -17.61 -11.53 -17.64
N SER A 108 -17.71 -11.29 -18.96
CA SER A 108 -16.59 -10.82 -19.77
C SER A 108 -16.19 -9.38 -19.45
N GLY A 109 -17.15 -8.50 -19.22
CA GLY A 109 -16.91 -7.12 -18.81
C GLY A 109 -16.26 -7.02 -17.43
N LEU A 110 -16.74 -7.80 -16.46
CA LEU A 110 -16.15 -7.87 -15.12
C LEU A 110 -14.72 -8.44 -15.15
N PHE A 111 -14.49 -9.50 -15.97
CA PHE A 111 -13.17 -10.07 -16.16
C PHE A 111 -12.18 -9.05 -16.72
N PHE A 112 -12.55 -8.37 -17.82
CA PHE A 112 -11.71 -7.33 -18.43
C PHE A 112 -11.42 -6.19 -17.44
N TYR A 113 -12.43 -5.78 -16.68
CA TYR A 113 -12.28 -4.74 -15.67
C TYR A 113 -11.32 -5.13 -14.55
N VAL A 114 -11.43 -6.35 -14.02
CA VAL A 114 -10.54 -6.89 -12.98
C VAL A 114 -9.12 -6.99 -13.49
N VAL A 115 -8.92 -7.47 -14.72
CA VAL A 115 -7.59 -7.55 -15.37
C VAL A 115 -6.98 -6.17 -15.50
N TRP A 116 -7.74 -5.18 -16.00
CA TRP A 116 -7.25 -3.81 -16.15
C TRP A 116 -6.86 -3.16 -14.82
N LEU A 117 -7.68 -3.35 -13.79
CA LEU A 117 -7.38 -2.87 -12.44
C LEU A 117 -6.07 -3.47 -11.90
N ARG A 118 -5.84 -4.77 -12.15
CA ARG A 118 -4.60 -5.46 -11.76
C ARG A 118 -3.37 -4.91 -12.46
N TYR A 119 -3.47 -4.57 -13.74
CA TYR A 119 -2.39 -3.88 -14.45
C TYR A 119 -2.03 -2.55 -13.81
N LEU A 120 -3.01 -1.73 -13.44
CA LEU A 120 -2.76 -0.46 -12.76
C LEU A 120 -2.03 -0.65 -11.42
N TYR A 121 -2.46 -1.60 -10.60
CA TYR A 121 -1.76 -1.91 -9.36
C TYR A 121 -0.34 -2.43 -9.60
N THR A 122 -0.13 -3.27 -10.60
CA THR A 122 1.21 -3.75 -10.95
C THR A 122 2.12 -2.62 -11.42
N VAL A 123 1.62 -1.71 -12.26
CA VAL A 123 2.37 -0.51 -12.68
C VAL A 123 2.71 0.37 -11.49
N SER A 124 1.76 0.58 -10.58
CA SER A 124 1.98 1.28 -9.32
C SER A 124 3.11 0.65 -8.50
N ASP A 125 3.14 -0.68 -8.37
CA ASP A 125 4.19 -1.39 -7.64
C ASP A 125 5.56 -1.24 -8.28
N VAL A 126 5.64 -1.34 -9.60
CA VAL A 126 6.89 -1.12 -10.35
C VAL A 126 7.41 0.30 -10.14
N LEU A 127 6.53 1.31 -10.16
CA LEU A 127 6.90 2.70 -9.87
C LEU A 127 7.38 2.88 -8.43
N PHE A 128 6.77 2.19 -7.48
CA PHE A 128 7.21 2.21 -6.09
C PHE A 128 8.61 1.59 -5.94
N VAL A 129 8.85 0.42 -6.53
CA VAL A 129 10.18 -0.20 -6.55
C VAL A 129 11.21 0.72 -7.22
N ALA A 130 10.87 1.35 -8.34
CA ALA A 130 11.75 2.28 -9.03
C ALA A 130 12.08 3.52 -8.17
N ALA A 131 11.10 4.05 -7.41
CA ALA A 131 11.33 5.15 -6.47
C ALA A 131 12.32 4.76 -5.37
N ILE A 132 12.17 3.57 -4.79
CA ILE A 132 13.09 3.07 -3.76
C ILE A 132 14.48 2.82 -4.35
N ALA A 133 14.57 2.22 -5.53
CA ALA A 133 15.84 1.99 -6.21
C ALA A 133 16.58 3.31 -6.53
N SER A 134 15.84 4.34 -6.96
CA SER A 134 16.36 5.70 -7.14
C SER A 134 16.93 6.27 -5.84
N ALA A 135 16.22 6.11 -4.72
CA ALA A 135 16.70 6.56 -3.40
C ALA A 135 17.96 5.80 -2.96
N ILE A 136 17.99 4.47 -3.11
CA ILE A 136 19.18 3.66 -2.80
C ILE A 136 20.39 4.12 -3.62
N ARG A 137 20.19 4.32 -4.92
CA ARG A 137 21.25 4.83 -5.80
C ARG A 137 21.77 6.18 -5.34
N SER A 138 20.87 7.09 -4.97
CA SER A 138 21.22 8.41 -4.46
C SER A 138 22.11 8.33 -3.22
N TYR A 139 21.73 7.49 -2.26
CA TYR A 139 22.51 7.30 -1.03
C TYR A 139 23.87 6.64 -1.28
N LYS A 140 23.96 5.70 -2.21
CA LYS A 140 25.26 5.14 -2.62
C LYS A 140 26.20 6.18 -3.22
N MET A 141 25.67 7.12 -3.99
CA MET A 141 26.46 8.20 -4.59
C MET A 141 27.01 9.19 -3.55
N THR A 142 26.42 9.27 -2.36
CA THR A 142 26.95 10.08 -1.24
C THR A 142 28.05 9.38 -0.44
N GLY A 143 28.54 8.22 -0.89
CA GLY A 143 29.61 7.48 -0.23
C GLY A 143 29.18 6.67 1.00
N LEU A 144 27.88 6.56 1.26
CA LEU A 144 27.37 5.74 2.36
C LEU A 144 27.61 4.25 2.08
N THR A 145 28.24 3.56 3.02
CA THR A 145 28.48 2.12 2.92
C THR A 145 27.30 1.36 3.50
N PHE A 146 26.92 0.27 2.80
CA PHE A 146 25.83 -0.58 3.27
C PHE A 146 26.33 -1.56 4.34
N GLY A 147 25.97 -1.33 5.59
CA GLY A 147 26.22 -2.24 6.70
C GLY A 147 24.91 -2.76 7.30
N LEU A 148 24.57 -4.04 7.07
CA LEU A 148 23.41 -4.67 7.70
C LEU A 148 23.71 -4.99 9.17
N MET A 149 22.85 -4.53 10.08
CA MET A 149 22.81 -5.08 11.43
C MET A 149 22.12 -6.45 11.41
N ARG A 150 22.48 -7.34 12.34
CA ARG A 150 21.83 -8.67 12.48
C ARG A 150 20.31 -8.58 12.53
N ARG A 151 19.75 -7.61 13.24
CA ARG A 151 18.30 -7.37 13.30
C ARG A 151 17.69 -6.99 11.95
N ASP A 152 18.38 -6.17 11.13
CA ASP A 152 17.90 -5.75 9.82
C ASP A 152 17.85 -6.96 8.87
N SER A 153 18.84 -7.85 8.94
CA SER A 153 18.86 -9.11 8.20
C SER A 153 17.67 -10.00 8.57
N ILE A 154 17.32 -10.08 9.86
CA ILE A 154 16.16 -10.83 10.33
C ILE A 154 14.86 -10.24 9.75
N TYR A 155 14.68 -8.92 9.79
CA TYR A 155 13.50 -8.26 9.23
C TYR A 155 13.39 -8.44 7.72
N ILE A 156 14.50 -8.35 6.98
CA ILE A 156 14.53 -8.62 5.54
C ILE A 156 14.17 -10.08 5.25
N LEU A 157 14.73 -11.02 6.02
CA LEU A 157 14.40 -12.44 5.88
C LEU A 157 12.92 -12.73 6.19
N LEU A 158 12.34 -12.06 7.19
CA LEU A 158 10.91 -12.18 7.48
C LEU A 158 10.06 -11.55 6.36
N ALA A 159 10.44 -10.36 5.87
CA ALA A 159 9.72 -9.69 4.79
C ALA A 159 9.72 -10.48 3.47
N LEU A 160 10.75 -11.26 3.20
CA LEU A 160 10.82 -12.14 2.02
C LEU A 160 10.30 -13.55 2.32
N GLY A 161 10.61 -14.09 3.49
CA GLY A 161 10.30 -15.45 3.86
C GLY A 161 8.81 -15.70 4.10
N VAL A 162 8.14 -14.82 4.85
CA VAL A 162 6.71 -14.98 5.15
C VAL A 162 5.86 -14.97 3.87
N PRO A 163 6.00 -13.99 2.96
CA PRO A 163 5.30 -14.04 1.68
C PRO A 163 5.63 -15.26 0.83
N SER A 164 6.91 -15.67 0.79
CA SER A 164 7.34 -16.84 0.00
C SER A 164 6.73 -18.12 0.54
N VAL A 165 6.74 -18.34 1.84
CA VAL A 165 6.10 -19.50 2.49
C VAL A 165 4.60 -19.48 2.25
N THR A 166 3.95 -18.31 2.38
CA THR A 166 2.52 -18.16 2.11
C THR A 166 2.20 -18.52 0.65
N TYR A 167 3.02 -18.03 -0.28
CA TYR A 167 2.88 -18.36 -1.71
C TYR A 167 2.98 -19.86 -1.94
N LEU A 168 4.04 -20.50 -1.47
CA LEU A 168 4.27 -21.94 -1.64
C LEU A 168 3.16 -22.79 -1.02
N PHE A 169 2.71 -22.44 0.18
CA PHE A 169 1.65 -23.16 0.86
C PHE A 169 0.31 -23.06 0.15
N ARG A 170 -0.03 -21.88 -0.38
CA ARG A 170 -1.30 -21.65 -1.09
C ARG A 170 -1.30 -22.10 -2.52
N SER A 171 -0.17 -22.06 -3.24
CA SER A 171 -0.08 -22.53 -4.62
C SER A 171 -0.32 -24.02 -4.75
N ASN A 172 0.05 -24.80 -3.75
CA ASN A 172 -0.19 -26.25 -3.70
C ASN A 172 -1.67 -26.63 -3.45
N LEU A 173 -2.52 -25.68 -3.03
CA LEU A 173 -3.94 -25.92 -2.76
C LEU A 173 -4.85 -25.69 -3.98
N GLY A 174 -4.32 -25.19 -5.10
CA GLY A 174 -5.11 -24.69 -6.23
C GLY A 174 -4.80 -25.29 -7.60
N SER A 175 -4.36 -26.56 -7.70
CA SER A 175 -3.93 -27.17 -8.97
C SER A 175 -5.04 -27.61 -9.92
N ALA A 176 -6.28 -27.20 -9.77
CA ALA A 176 -7.38 -27.62 -10.64
C ALA A 176 -8.03 -26.44 -11.38
N GLY A 177 -7.70 -26.28 -12.67
CA GLY A 177 -8.52 -25.55 -13.63
C GLY A 177 -8.10 -24.12 -13.99
N LEU A 178 -7.56 -23.95 -15.16
CA LEU A 178 -6.82 -22.79 -15.66
C LEU A 178 -7.65 -21.55 -16.09
N ILE A 179 -8.98 -21.52 -15.99
CA ILE A 179 -9.78 -20.39 -16.52
C ILE A 179 -11.02 -20.11 -15.64
N ASN A 180 -10.81 -19.94 -14.34
CA ASN A 180 -11.86 -19.39 -13.46
C ASN A 180 -11.37 -18.05 -12.90
N LEU A 181 -12.25 -17.02 -12.90
CA LEU A 181 -11.96 -15.70 -12.33
C LEU A 181 -11.44 -15.80 -10.89
N ASP A 182 -11.99 -16.70 -10.09
CA ASP A 182 -11.56 -16.93 -8.71
C ASP A 182 -10.10 -17.40 -8.63
N ASN A 183 -9.66 -18.30 -9.53
CA ASN A 183 -8.28 -18.76 -9.58
C ASN A 183 -7.34 -17.64 -10.04
N TYR A 184 -7.75 -16.83 -11.02
CA TYR A 184 -6.98 -15.68 -11.46
C TYR A 184 -6.78 -14.66 -10.31
N ILE A 185 -7.85 -14.33 -9.59
CA ILE A 185 -7.79 -13.41 -8.44
C ILE A 185 -6.90 -13.99 -7.34
N ALA A 186 -7.02 -15.29 -7.03
CA ALA A 186 -6.20 -15.95 -6.03
C ALA A 186 -4.71 -15.93 -6.42
N THR A 187 -4.37 -16.29 -7.66
CA THR A 187 -3.00 -16.27 -8.17
C THR A 187 -2.42 -14.86 -8.14
N TYR A 188 -3.18 -13.85 -8.57
CA TYR A 188 -2.74 -12.47 -8.50
C TYR A 188 -2.44 -12.03 -7.06
N ARG A 189 -3.30 -12.36 -6.10
CA ARG A 189 -3.07 -12.03 -4.68
C ARG A 189 -1.78 -12.66 -4.16
N LEU A 190 -1.49 -13.89 -4.52
CA LEU A 190 -0.25 -14.55 -4.15
C LEU A 190 0.99 -13.86 -4.74
N VAL A 191 0.93 -13.45 -6.01
CA VAL A 191 2.01 -12.67 -6.65
C VAL A 191 2.14 -11.32 -5.97
N ALA A 192 1.04 -10.64 -5.64
CA ALA A 192 1.05 -9.35 -4.97
C ALA A 192 1.68 -9.44 -3.55
N VAL A 193 1.48 -10.56 -2.84
CA VAL A 193 2.14 -10.83 -1.56
C VAL A 193 3.67 -10.94 -1.73
N LEU A 194 4.15 -11.66 -2.76
CA LEU A 194 5.59 -11.75 -3.04
C LEU A 194 6.20 -10.38 -3.38
N VAL A 195 5.52 -9.63 -4.24
CA VAL A 195 5.95 -8.26 -4.61
C VAL A 195 5.95 -7.34 -3.40
N GLY A 196 4.95 -7.45 -2.52
CA GLY A 196 4.87 -6.73 -1.26
C GLY A 196 6.06 -7.02 -0.35
N GLY A 197 6.44 -8.29 -0.20
CA GLY A 197 7.62 -8.70 0.56
C GLY A 197 8.92 -8.09 0.02
N VAL A 198 9.09 -8.07 -1.31
CA VAL A 198 10.23 -7.41 -1.97
C VAL A 198 10.23 -5.91 -1.67
N ILE A 199 9.07 -5.24 -1.81
CA ILE A 199 8.93 -3.82 -1.50
C ILE A 199 9.30 -3.54 -0.03
N ALA A 200 8.76 -4.32 0.91
CA ALA A 200 9.06 -4.17 2.33
C ALA A 200 10.57 -4.35 2.62
N ALA A 201 11.22 -5.35 2.01
CA ALA A 201 12.65 -5.57 2.14
C ALA A 201 13.47 -4.39 1.60
N LEU A 202 13.13 -3.87 0.41
CA LEU A 202 13.78 -2.70 -0.18
C LEU A 202 13.58 -1.44 0.67
N CYS A 203 12.40 -1.24 1.25
CA CYS A 203 12.12 -0.14 2.18
C CYS A 203 13.04 -0.22 3.42
N LEU A 204 13.26 -1.41 3.97
CA LEU A 204 14.19 -1.61 5.10
C LEU A 204 15.64 -1.27 4.71
N VAL A 205 16.05 -1.60 3.49
CA VAL A 205 17.38 -1.22 2.96
C VAL A 205 17.53 0.30 2.91
N VAL A 206 16.57 1.00 2.33
CA VAL A 206 16.58 2.48 2.27
C VAL A 206 16.61 3.11 3.66
N ARG A 207 15.77 2.60 4.56
CA ARG A 207 15.77 3.05 5.96
C ARG A 207 17.16 2.94 6.59
N ARG A 208 17.88 1.86 6.29
CA ARG A 208 19.21 1.65 6.82
C ARG A 208 20.20 2.71 6.33
N TYR A 209 20.17 3.03 5.03
CA TYR A 209 20.95 4.16 4.50
C TYR A 209 20.58 5.48 5.18
N ALA A 210 19.30 5.78 5.27
CA ALA A 210 18.80 7.01 5.89
C ALA A 210 19.21 7.15 7.36
N SER A 211 19.29 6.04 8.11
CA SER A 211 19.70 6.05 9.51
C SER A 211 21.19 6.40 9.69
N GLN A 212 22.03 6.20 8.68
CA GLN A 212 23.45 6.56 8.70
C GLN A 212 23.69 8.07 8.46
N MET A 213 22.71 8.77 7.86
CA MET A 213 22.79 10.21 7.61
C MET A 213 22.49 11.07 8.86
N GLY A 214 22.67 10.53 10.06
CA GLY A 214 22.54 11.27 11.30
C GLY A 214 21.18 11.20 11.98
N GLY A 215 20.30 10.28 11.60
CA GLY A 215 18.99 10.09 12.23
C GLY A 215 18.05 11.28 11.95
N GLY A 216 17.20 11.64 12.88
CA GLY A 216 16.41 12.87 12.82
C GLY A 216 15.32 12.87 11.73
N ALA A 217 15.21 13.98 11.00
CA ALA A 217 14.09 14.23 10.09
C ALA A 217 14.08 13.30 8.86
N VAL A 218 15.24 13.03 8.24
CA VAL A 218 15.35 12.10 7.08
C VAL A 218 14.94 10.68 7.46
N ALA A 219 15.37 10.22 8.64
CA ALA A 219 14.98 8.89 9.13
C ALA A 219 13.47 8.78 9.36
N ARG A 220 12.78 9.85 9.77
CA ARG A 220 11.31 9.87 9.90
C ARG A 220 10.60 9.67 8.56
N VAL A 221 11.08 10.31 7.49
CA VAL A 221 10.55 10.10 6.14
C VAL A 221 10.58 8.62 5.78
N TRP A 222 11.74 7.99 5.89
CA TRP A 222 11.90 6.59 5.49
C TRP A 222 11.27 5.61 6.46
N ASN A 223 11.14 5.93 7.75
CA ASN A 223 10.33 5.14 8.67
C ASN A 223 8.85 5.11 8.25
N ALA A 224 8.31 6.24 7.81
CA ALA A 224 6.94 6.30 7.28
C ALA A 224 6.81 5.48 5.97
N VAL A 225 7.78 5.56 5.05
CA VAL A 225 7.80 4.76 3.81
C VAL A 225 7.89 3.25 4.12
N VAL A 226 8.72 2.85 5.10
CA VAL A 226 8.80 1.44 5.56
C VAL A 226 7.47 0.99 6.12
N ALA A 227 6.83 1.80 6.97
CA ALA A 227 5.53 1.49 7.56
C ALA A 227 4.45 1.35 6.47
N ALA A 228 4.48 2.21 5.44
CA ALA A 228 3.60 2.08 4.28
C ALA A 228 3.84 0.76 3.54
N GLY A 229 5.09 0.40 3.24
CA GLY A 229 5.43 -0.87 2.57
C GLY A 229 4.95 -2.09 3.35
N ILE A 230 5.17 -2.11 4.67
CA ILE A 230 4.72 -3.19 5.55
C ILE A 230 3.18 -3.25 5.62
N ALA A 231 2.51 -2.11 5.77
CA ALA A 231 1.04 -2.06 5.82
C ALA A 231 0.42 -2.60 4.53
N ARG A 232 1.00 -2.24 3.37
CA ARG A 232 0.59 -2.75 2.07
C ARG A 232 0.75 -4.27 1.98
N ASP A 233 1.92 -4.81 2.33
CA ASP A 233 2.17 -6.26 2.30
C ASP A 233 1.22 -7.00 3.24
N ALA A 234 1.04 -6.51 4.47
CA ALA A 234 0.13 -7.05 5.44
C ALA A 234 -1.34 -7.05 4.97
N SER A 235 -1.77 -6.05 4.17
CA SER A 235 -3.12 -6.01 3.62
C SER A 235 -3.38 -7.19 2.68
N PHE A 236 -2.45 -7.53 1.81
CA PHE A 236 -2.55 -8.70 0.93
C PHE A 236 -2.45 -10.03 1.68
N LEU A 237 -1.55 -10.12 2.68
CA LEU A 237 -1.42 -11.28 3.54
C LEU A 237 -2.72 -11.58 4.30
N THR A 238 -3.39 -10.56 4.80
CA THR A 238 -4.67 -10.70 5.51
C THR A 238 -5.71 -11.41 4.64
N LEU A 239 -5.85 -11.00 3.38
CA LEU A 239 -6.78 -11.65 2.45
C LEU A 239 -6.30 -13.04 1.99
N ALA A 240 -4.99 -13.26 1.88
CA ALA A 240 -4.43 -14.52 1.43
C ALA A 240 -4.54 -15.63 2.49
N LEU A 241 -4.44 -15.28 3.78
CA LEU A 241 -4.36 -16.25 4.88
C LEU A 241 -5.70 -16.58 5.50
N ILE A 242 -6.69 -15.68 5.44
CA ILE A 242 -7.94 -15.84 6.16
C ILE A 242 -8.91 -16.76 5.41
N SER A 243 -9.59 -17.62 6.15
CA SER A 243 -10.60 -18.56 5.63
C SER A 243 -11.86 -17.83 5.11
N LYS A 244 -12.65 -18.51 4.26
CA LYS A 244 -13.90 -17.94 3.72
C LYS A 244 -14.89 -17.52 4.82
N SER A 245 -14.91 -18.20 5.95
CA SER A 245 -15.81 -17.90 7.08
C SER A 245 -15.49 -16.57 7.79
N LEU A 246 -14.23 -16.14 7.77
CA LEU A 246 -13.76 -14.89 8.36
C LEU A 246 -13.53 -13.78 7.31
N ARG A 247 -14.05 -13.96 6.09
CA ARG A 247 -13.84 -13.02 4.99
C ARG A 247 -14.24 -11.57 5.31
N PRO A 248 -15.37 -11.28 5.98
CA PRO A 248 -15.72 -9.91 6.35
C PRO A 248 -14.68 -9.24 7.25
N ALA A 249 -14.13 -9.98 8.22
CA ALA A 249 -13.07 -9.47 9.10
C ALA A 249 -11.77 -9.24 8.33
N ALA A 250 -11.47 -10.09 7.33
CA ALA A 250 -10.31 -9.94 6.46
C ALA A 250 -10.42 -8.70 5.57
N GLU A 251 -11.58 -8.47 4.98
CA GLU A 251 -11.85 -7.29 4.15
C GLU A 251 -11.75 -6.00 4.98
N PHE A 252 -12.25 -6.02 6.21
CA PHE A 252 -12.05 -4.90 7.12
C PHE A 252 -10.55 -4.68 7.45
N GLY A 253 -9.82 -5.74 7.78
CA GLY A 253 -8.39 -5.67 8.06
C GLY A 253 -7.59 -5.14 6.87
N GLU A 254 -7.93 -5.56 5.64
CA GLU A 254 -7.34 -5.03 4.41
C GLU A 254 -7.57 -3.51 4.30
N GLN A 255 -8.81 -3.05 4.43
CA GLN A 255 -9.14 -1.63 4.31
C GLN A 255 -8.47 -0.79 5.40
N TYR A 256 -8.40 -1.32 6.62
CA TYR A 256 -7.67 -0.68 7.70
C TYR A 256 -6.17 -0.53 7.41
N LEU A 257 -5.54 -1.57 6.88
CA LEU A 257 -4.12 -1.53 6.51
C LEU A 257 -3.85 -0.61 5.30
N LEU A 258 -4.79 -0.50 4.37
CA LEU A 258 -4.71 0.49 3.28
C LEU A 258 -4.87 1.93 3.80
N TRP A 259 -5.68 2.14 4.82
CA TRP A 259 -5.74 3.43 5.53
C TRP A 259 -4.40 3.77 6.19
N VAL A 260 -3.77 2.81 6.87
CA VAL A 260 -2.43 2.98 7.45
C VAL A 260 -1.41 3.31 6.36
N PHE A 261 -1.44 2.60 5.24
CA PHE A 261 -0.59 2.84 4.08
C PHE A 261 -0.72 4.29 3.57
N ALA A 262 -1.94 4.76 3.33
CA ALA A 262 -2.21 6.10 2.84
C ALA A 262 -1.73 7.19 3.81
N GLY A 263 -2.01 7.01 5.11
CA GLY A 263 -1.56 7.91 6.17
C GLY A 263 -0.04 7.97 6.31
N CYS A 264 0.65 6.85 6.14
CA CYS A 264 2.11 6.79 6.15
C CYS A 264 2.72 7.55 4.96
N TRP A 265 2.12 7.51 3.77
CA TRP A 265 2.55 8.32 2.63
C TRP A 265 2.36 9.81 2.86
N LEU A 266 1.22 10.19 3.44
CA LEU A 266 0.97 11.58 3.83
C LEU A 266 2.04 12.06 4.82
N LEU A 267 2.34 11.27 5.84
CA LEU A 267 3.38 11.59 6.83
C LEU A 267 4.78 11.65 6.20
N ALA A 268 5.13 10.73 5.30
CA ALA A 268 6.41 10.76 4.61
C ALA A 268 6.60 12.07 3.84
N ALA A 269 5.58 12.50 3.09
CA ALA A 269 5.62 13.74 2.33
C ALA A 269 5.71 14.99 3.22
N LEU A 270 5.02 15.00 4.36
CA LEU A 270 5.10 16.09 5.34
C LEU A 270 6.45 16.14 6.04
N TYR A 271 6.99 15.00 6.46
CA TYR A 271 8.33 14.95 7.05
C TYR A 271 9.40 15.41 6.07
N GLN A 272 9.26 15.10 4.78
CA GLN A 272 10.20 15.59 3.77
C GLN A 272 10.21 17.11 3.68
N GLN A 273 9.05 17.75 3.79
CA GLN A 273 8.96 19.22 3.79
C GLN A 273 9.56 19.86 5.06
N GLU A 274 9.64 19.12 6.16
CA GLU A 274 10.30 19.59 7.39
C GLU A 274 11.82 19.40 7.37
N VAL A 275 12.33 18.54 6.48
CA VAL A 275 13.79 18.30 6.30
C VAL A 275 14.45 19.42 5.52
N LEU A 276 13.76 19.95 4.53
CA LEU A 276 14.23 20.98 3.62
C LEU A 276 13.25 22.15 3.69
N PRO A 277 13.41 23.08 4.65
CA PRO A 277 12.54 24.24 4.78
C PRO A 277 12.68 25.25 3.64
#